data_56bc65eb438a1496b8a63d36d944a80f
#
_entry.id   56bc65eb438a1496b8a63d36d944a80f
#
_cell.length_a   1.000
_cell.length_b   1.000
_cell.length_c   1.000
_cell.angle_alpha   90.00
_cell.angle_beta   90.00
_cell.angle_gamma   90.00
#
_symmetry.space_group_name_H-M   'P 1'
#
loop_
_entity.id
_entity.type
_entity.pdbx_description
1 polymer ?
#
loop_
_entity_poly.entity_id
_entity_poly.type
_entity_poly.pdbx_seq_one_letter_code
_entity_poly.pdbx_strand_id
1 'polypeptide(L)'
;MYENFYAVIMAGGSGTRLWPLSRKHQPKQSLRIAGDRTLFQYAVDRLEGLFPHERIMVVTVADQVDMLHGEYPEIPVENFIIEPLPRGTASVVGLACVALKHRDPNATMAILTADHLIRNDAHLRQLLRAAHAVAQEDVLVTLGITPSYPATGYGYIQKGEPFGDYEGLETFDVNRFKEKPREAQAQVMVADGQHVWNSGMFIWRVDAVMGEIERQMPDLYDKLEKISDAWLDETKMDTLANVWPMIDPQTIDYGIMEQAQQVVVIPSVDLGWNDVGSWESLFESIDGDAAGNIVLRGDPITFDTQGTLICGDSSEHLIVTIGVEDLIIIDSGDAILVCDRKHAQRVRDVVNYLKKQGREDYL
;
A
#
# COMPACT_ATOMS: atom_id res chain seq x y z
N MET A 1 22.21 -10.84 -10.32
CA MET A 1 21.61 -9.57 -9.85
C MET A 1 20.69 -9.11 -10.95
N TYR A 2 19.45 -8.76 -10.63
CA TYR A 2 18.44 -8.37 -11.63
C TYR A 2 18.72 -6.93 -12.07
N GLU A 3 19.47 -6.74 -13.16
CA GLU A 3 20.03 -5.43 -13.54
C GLU A 3 18.95 -4.37 -13.86
N ASN A 4 17.82 -4.81 -14.43
CA ASN A 4 16.73 -3.94 -14.89
C ASN A 4 15.49 -4.02 -13.97
N PHE A 5 15.64 -4.48 -12.72
CA PHE A 5 14.54 -4.61 -11.78
C PHE A 5 14.58 -3.48 -10.76
N TYR A 6 13.48 -2.75 -10.64
CA TYR A 6 13.32 -1.59 -9.77
C TYR A 6 12.14 -1.79 -8.83
N ALA A 7 12.28 -1.38 -7.58
CA ALA A 7 11.15 -1.24 -6.66
C ALA A 7 10.62 0.19 -6.72
N VAL A 8 9.31 0.35 -6.87
CA VAL A 8 8.61 1.64 -6.81
C VAL A 8 7.65 1.61 -5.63
N ILE A 9 8.00 2.33 -4.58
CA ILE A 9 7.20 2.41 -3.36
C ILE A 9 6.24 3.60 -3.46
N MET A 10 4.94 3.33 -3.47
CA MET A 10 3.90 4.36 -3.45
C MET A 10 3.68 4.84 -2.00
N ALA A 11 3.98 6.11 -1.73
CA ALA A 11 3.95 6.71 -0.39
C ALA A 11 3.11 8.00 -0.35
N GLY A 12 1.92 8.00 -0.95
CA GLY A 12 1.07 9.20 -1.10
C GLY A 12 -0.25 9.18 -0.27
N GLY A 13 -0.51 8.15 0.53
CA GLY A 13 -1.77 8.00 1.25
C GLY A 13 -1.88 8.85 2.53
N SER A 14 -3.07 9.38 2.84
CA SER A 14 -3.32 10.18 4.06
C SER A 14 -3.70 9.35 5.29
N GLY A 15 -4.09 8.07 5.13
CA GLY A 15 -4.34 7.13 6.23
C GLY A 15 -5.42 7.54 7.25
N THR A 16 -6.42 8.32 6.88
CA THR A 16 -7.41 8.96 7.78
C THR A 16 -8.13 8.04 8.74
N ARG A 17 -8.16 6.71 8.48
CA ARG A 17 -8.80 5.71 9.37
C ARG A 17 -7.94 5.34 10.59
N LEU A 18 -6.68 5.76 10.61
CA LEU A 18 -5.78 5.59 11.77
C LEU A 18 -5.66 6.87 12.60
N TRP A 19 -6.61 7.79 12.44
CA TRP A 19 -6.75 8.91 13.36
C TRP A 19 -6.97 8.39 14.81
N PRO A 20 -6.39 8.98 15.85
CA PRO A 20 -5.68 10.25 15.88
C PRO A 20 -4.16 10.20 15.63
N LEU A 21 -3.57 9.03 15.37
CA LEU A 21 -2.13 8.97 15.07
C LEU A 21 -1.81 9.44 13.66
N SER A 22 -2.63 9.08 12.65
CA SER A 22 -2.40 9.59 11.30
C SER A 22 -2.95 11.02 11.17
N ARG A 23 -2.10 11.93 10.74
CA ARG A 23 -2.34 13.36 10.56
C ARG A 23 -1.74 13.82 9.23
N LYS A 24 -2.07 15.04 8.80
CA LYS A 24 -1.47 15.65 7.62
C LYS A 24 0.07 15.70 7.71
N HIS A 25 0.60 16.03 8.89
CA HIS A 25 2.04 16.10 9.16
C HIS A 25 2.65 14.75 9.56
N GLN A 26 1.84 13.75 9.86
CA GLN A 26 2.25 12.39 10.21
C GLN A 26 1.37 11.38 9.46
N PRO A 27 1.60 11.18 8.16
CA PRO A 27 0.81 10.27 7.34
C PRO A 27 1.01 8.81 7.76
N LYS A 28 0.11 7.91 7.33
CA LYS A 28 0.09 6.51 7.74
C LYS A 28 1.46 5.81 7.60
N GLN A 29 2.17 6.03 6.50
CA GLN A 29 3.46 5.40 6.24
C GLN A 29 4.57 5.80 7.22
N SER A 30 4.45 6.93 7.91
CA SER A 30 5.38 7.36 8.96
C SER A 30 5.01 6.88 10.36
N LEU A 31 3.93 6.11 10.51
CA LEU A 31 3.52 5.57 11.80
C LEU A 31 4.35 4.35 12.19
N ARG A 32 4.71 4.28 13.48
CA ARG A 32 5.34 3.13 14.13
C ARG A 32 4.25 2.30 14.81
N ILE A 33 3.72 1.32 14.09
CA ILE A 33 2.59 0.51 14.53
C ILE A 33 3.02 -0.89 14.97
N ALA A 34 4.10 -1.42 14.39
CA ALA A 34 4.55 -2.79 14.62
C ALA A 34 6.01 -2.84 15.15
N GLY A 35 6.35 -1.99 16.11
CA GLY A 35 7.68 -1.87 16.69
C GLY A 35 8.30 -0.49 16.49
N ASP A 36 9.65 -0.41 16.47
CA ASP A 36 10.38 0.86 16.48
C ASP A 36 10.55 1.52 15.10
N ARG A 37 10.24 0.78 14.03
CA ARG A 37 10.36 1.25 12.64
C ARG A 37 9.02 1.79 12.14
N THR A 38 9.07 2.78 11.24
CA THR A 38 7.87 3.24 10.53
C THR A 38 7.44 2.21 9.48
N LEU A 39 6.17 2.29 9.02
CA LEU A 39 5.70 1.42 7.93
C LEU A 39 6.53 1.59 6.66
N PHE A 40 6.95 2.83 6.35
CA PHE A 40 7.84 3.11 5.23
C PHE A 40 9.21 2.45 5.41
N GLN A 41 9.80 2.55 6.60
CA GLN A 41 11.07 1.88 6.87
C GLN A 41 10.95 0.36 6.70
N TYR A 42 9.88 -0.26 7.22
CA TYR A 42 9.61 -1.69 6.96
C TYR A 42 9.43 -1.99 5.48
N ALA A 43 8.79 -1.08 4.71
CA ALA A 43 8.62 -1.28 3.27
C ALA A 43 9.95 -1.28 2.51
N VAL A 44 10.94 -0.54 2.97
CA VAL A 44 12.30 -0.55 2.40
C VAL A 44 13.12 -1.73 2.92
N ASP A 45 13.15 -1.97 4.24
CA ASP A 45 13.95 -3.03 4.88
C ASP A 45 13.69 -4.42 4.27
N ARG A 46 12.41 -4.74 3.99
CA ARG A 46 12.03 -6.04 3.40
C ARG A 46 12.59 -6.30 2.01
N LEU A 47 13.10 -5.26 1.34
CA LEU A 47 13.70 -5.35 0.01
C LEU A 47 15.20 -5.59 0.04
N GLU A 48 15.82 -5.55 1.23
CA GLU A 48 17.25 -5.78 1.41
C GLU A 48 17.69 -7.11 0.79
N GLY A 49 18.82 -7.08 0.07
CA GLY A 49 19.36 -8.25 -0.63
C GLY A 49 18.71 -8.55 -1.99
N LEU A 50 17.59 -7.89 -2.36
CA LEU A 50 16.99 -7.98 -3.69
C LEU A 50 17.21 -6.68 -4.49
N PHE A 51 16.98 -5.53 -3.87
CA PHE A 51 17.15 -4.22 -4.50
C PHE A 51 18.22 -3.41 -3.77
N PRO A 52 19.26 -2.92 -4.45
CA PRO A 52 20.11 -1.87 -3.90
C PRO A 52 19.33 -0.55 -3.82
N HIS A 53 19.72 0.35 -2.91
CA HIS A 53 18.98 1.60 -2.66
C HIS A 53 18.84 2.48 -3.91
N GLU A 54 19.81 2.42 -4.82
CA GLU A 54 19.79 3.14 -6.11
C GLU A 54 18.68 2.67 -7.04
N ARG A 55 18.09 1.49 -6.78
CA ARG A 55 16.95 0.92 -7.54
C ARG A 55 15.63 0.93 -6.78
N ILE A 56 15.60 1.58 -5.65
CA ILE A 56 14.36 1.85 -4.91
C ILE A 56 13.95 3.29 -5.25
N MET A 57 12.77 3.41 -5.84
CA MET A 57 12.14 4.70 -6.14
C MET A 57 10.94 4.91 -5.22
N VAL A 58 10.68 6.14 -4.83
CA VAL A 58 9.57 6.49 -3.95
C VAL A 58 8.70 7.53 -4.65
N VAL A 59 7.43 7.23 -4.88
CA VAL A 59 6.47 8.20 -5.42
C VAL A 59 5.67 8.78 -4.28
N THR A 60 5.75 10.09 -4.09
CA THR A 60 5.11 10.80 -2.98
C THR A 60 4.77 12.25 -3.35
N VAL A 61 4.16 12.99 -2.44
CA VAL A 61 3.90 14.43 -2.58
C VAL A 61 5.06 15.25 -2.00
N ALA A 62 5.21 16.49 -2.47
CA ALA A 62 6.34 17.36 -2.09
C ALA A 62 6.52 17.51 -0.56
N ASP A 63 5.40 17.69 0.17
CA ASP A 63 5.42 17.90 1.63
C ASP A 63 5.94 16.71 2.44
N GLN A 64 6.09 15.52 1.83
CA GLN A 64 6.52 14.29 2.49
C GLN A 64 7.94 13.86 2.16
N VAL A 65 8.58 14.47 1.15
CA VAL A 65 9.91 14.06 0.68
C VAL A 65 10.95 14.14 1.78
N ASP A 66 11.07 15.29 2.44
CA ASP A 66 12.10 15.50 3.47
C ASP A 66 11.93 14.53 4.65
N MET A 67 10.69 14.26 5.05
CA MET A 67 10.37 13.31 6.11
C MET A 67 10.77 11.89 5.72
N LEU A 68 10.32 11.41 4.56
CA LEU A 68 10.59 10.04 4.11
C LEU A 68 12.08 9.82 3.81
N HIS A 69 12.74 10.80 3.18
CA HIS A 69 14.19 10.76 2.97
C HIS A 69 14.97 10.80 4.29
N GLY A 70 14.49 11.57 5.27
CA GLY A 70 15.08 11.58 6.62
C GLY A 70 14.95 10.25 7.37
N GLU A 71 13.89 9.47 7.09
CA GLU A 71 13.69 8.12 7.63
C GLU A 71 14.58 7.06 6.96
N TYR A 72 14.98 7.28 5.69
CA TYR A 72 15.81 6.35 4.92
C TYR A 72 16.75 7.10 3.96
N PRO A 73 17.80 7.75 4.50
CA PRO A 73 18.71 8.60 3.75
C PRO A 73 19.62 7.86 2.75
N GLU A 74 19.67 6.53 2.83
CA GLU A 74 20.40 5.68 1.89
C GLU A 74 19.76 5.64 0.50
N ILE A 75 18.46 5.95 0.39
CA ILE A 75 17.80 6.10 -0.92
C ILE A 75 18.21 7.44 -1.52
N PRO A 76 18.80 7.48 -2.74
CA PRO A 76 19.17 8.73 -3.38
C PRO A 76 17.97 9.70 -3.51
N VAL A 77 18.18 10.97 -3.22
CA VAL A 77 17.10 11.98 -3.26
C VAL A 77 16.45 12.09 -4.65
N GLU A 78 17.20 11.88 -5.72
CA GLU A 78 16.71 11.84 -7.10
C GLU A 78 15.77 10.67 -7.40
N ASN A 79 15.70 9.68 -6.51
CA ASN A 79 14.76 8.57 -6.60
C ASN A 79 13.38 8.91 -6.01
N PHE A 80 13.23 10.06 -5.38
CA PHE A 80 11.93 10.55 -4.94
C PHE A 80 11.22 11.26 -6.09
N ILE A 81 10.19 10.62 -6.62
CA ILE A 81 9.35 11.15 -7.69
C ILE A 81 8.19 11.89 -7.04
N ILE A 82 8.06 13.18 -7.35
CA ILE A 82 7.06 14.05 -6.73
C ILE A 82 5.83 14.13 -7.63
N GLU A 83 4.68 13.61 -7.15
CA GLU A 83 3.40 13.93 -7.76
C GLU A 83 2.90 15.29 -7.25
N PRO A 84 2.50 16.22 -8.15
CA PRO A 84 2.08 17.56 -7.73
C PRO A 84 0.85 17.57 -6.82
N LEU A 85 -0.07 16.64 -7.05
CA LEU A 85 -1.26 16.39 -6.22
C LEU A 85 -1.81 14.97 -6.49
N PRO A 86 -2.51 14.35 -5.52
CA PRO A 86 -3.04 12.99 -5.67
C PRO A 86 -4.05 12.87 -6.83
N ARG A 87 -3.75 11.98 -7.80
CA ARG A 87 -4.58 11.69 -8.98
C ARG A 87 -4.91 10.20 -9.13
N GLY A 88 -4.75 9.43 -8.05
CA GLY A 88 -4.99 7.98 -8.03
C GLY A 88 -3.78 7.17 -8.49
N THR A 89 -3.84 5.87 -8.23
CA THR A 89 -2.68 5.00 -8.43
C THR A 89 -2.32 4.76 -9.89
N ALA A 90 -3.25 4.91 -10.84
CA ALA A 90 -2.93 4.79 -12.27
C ALA A 90 -1.96 5.89 -12.73
N SER A 91 -2.17 7.13 -12.30
CA SER A 91 -1.27 8.24 -12.62
C SER A 91 0.08 8.12 -11.92
N VAL A 92 0.12 7.63 -10.67
CA VAL A 92 1.36 7.34 -9.94
C VAL A 92 2.20 6.30 -10.67
N VAL A 93 1.59 5.20 -11.11
CA VAL A 93 2.23 4.17 -11.94
C VAL A 93 2.75 4.77 -13.24
N GLY A 94 1.92 5.55 -13.95
CA GLY A 94 2.34 6.21 -15.19
C GLY A 94 3.52 7.16 -15.01
N LEU A 95 3.54 7.94 -13.93
CA LEU A 95 4.66 8.84 -13.63
C LEU A 95 5.96 8.07 -13.32
N ALA A 96 5.84 6.96 -12.60
CA ALA A 96 6.97 6.05 -12.35
C ALA A 96 7.48 5.42 -13.66
N CYS A 97 6.58 5.06 -14.58
CA CYS A 97 6.95 4.58 -15.91
C CYS A 97 7.75 5.61 -16.69
N VAL A 98 7.29 6.88 -16.70
CA VAL A 98 8.02 7.98 -17.36
C VAL A 98 9.43 8.11 -16.78
N ALA A 99 9.55 8.15 -15.46
CA ALA A 99 10.85 8.28 -14.80
C ALA A 99 11.79 7.10 -15.13
N LEU A 100 11.27 5.88 -15.07
CA LEU A 100 12.04 4.66 -15.34
C LEU A 100 12.42 4.53 -16.82
N LYS A 101 11.53 4.85 -17.76
CA LYS A 101 11.81 4.77 -19.21
C LYS A 101 13.02 5.63 -19.60
N HIS A 102 13.17 6.81 -18.99
CA HIS A 102 14.34 7.68 -19.20
C HIS A 102 15.61 7.18 -18.52
N ARG A 103 15.49 6.40 -17.44
CA ARG A 103 16.63 5.85 -16.71
C ARG A 103 17.10 4.52 -17.30
N ASP A 104 16.15 3.65 -17.63
CA ASP A 104 16.39 2.30 -18.14
C ASP A 104 15.20 1.86 -19.04
N PRO A 105 15.36 1.92 -20.36
CA PRO A 105 14.31 1.58 -21.31
C PRO A 105 13.78 0.15 -21.19
N ASN A 106 14.55 -0.76 -20.60
CA ASN A 106 14.17 -2.15 -20.40
C ASN A 106 13.70 -2.45 -18.96
N ALA A 107 13.40 -1.42 -18.18
CA ALA A 107 13.05 -1.58 -16.77
C ALA A 107 11.84 -2.49 -16.59
N THR A 108 11.97 -3.41 -15.63
CA THR A 108 10.85 -4.07 -14.95
C THR A 108 10.69 -3.42 -13.59
N MET A 109 9.46 -3.10 -13.20
CA MET A 109 9.20 -2.48 -11.91
C MET A 109 8.26 -3.32 -11.05
N ALA A 110 8.54 -3.35 -9.75
CA ALA A 110 7.63 -3.82 -8.72
C ALA A 110 6.98 -2.60 -8.06
N ILE A 111 5.67 -2.43 -8.25
CA ILE A 111 4.86 -1.43 -7.53
C ILE A 111 4.52 -2.00 -6.17
N LEU A 112 4.97 -1.32 -5.14
CA LEU A 112 4.81 -1.70 -3.74
C LEU A 112 4.18 -0.56 -2.95
N THR A 113 3.56 -0.89 -1.81
CA THR A 113 2.92 0.09 -0.94
C THR A 113 3.81 0.39 0.27
N ALA A 114 3.89 1.66 0.66
CA ALA A 114 4.66 2.12 1.81
C ALA A 114 4.01 1.78 3.17
N ASP A 115 2.78 1.30 3.18
CA ASP A 115 1.90 1.32 4.34
C ASP A 115 1.28 -0.04 4.70
N HIS A 116 1.78 -1.12 4.08
CA HIS A 116 1.37 -2.49 4.41
C HIS A 116 2.33 -3.14 5.41
N LEU A 117 1.78 -3.97 6.29
CA LEU A 117 2.56 -4.91 7.08
C LEU A 117 2.75 -6.23 6.31
N ILE A 118 3.95 -6.77 6.36
CA ILE A 118 4.31 -8.09 5.83
C ILE A 118 5.28 -8.69 6.85
N ARG A 119 5.00 -9.91 7.32
CA ARG A 119 5.83 -10.57 8.33
C ARG A 119 6.94 -11.43 7.73
N ASN A 120 6.72 -11.96 6.54
CA ASN A 120 7.65 -12.90 5.90
C ASN A 120 8.37 -12.24 4.72
N ASP A 121 9.39 -11.44 5.05
CA ASP A 121 10.20 -10.71 4.07
C ASP A 121 10.94 -11.65 3.09
N ALA A 122 11.39 -12.81 3.57
CA ALA A 122 12.08 -13.78 2.71
C ALA A 122 11.13 -14.34 1.64
N HIS A 123 9.88 -14.63 2.03
CA HIS A 123 8.86 -15.09 1.09
C HIS A 123 8.43 -13.99 0.12
N LEU A 124 8.30 -12.73 0.60
CA LEU A 124 8.06 -11.60 -0.30
C LEU A 124 9.15 -11.49 -1.37
N ARG A 125 10.42 -11.59 -0.98
CA ARG A 125 11.53 -11.54 -1.95
C ARG A 125 11.50 -12.71 -2.94
N GLN A 126 11.06 -13.91 -2.53
CA GLN A 126 10.84 -15.03 -3.43
C GLN A 126 9.70 -14.72 -4.43
N LEU A 127 8.56 -14.21 -3.94
CA LEU A 127 7.43 -13.79 -4.78
C LEU A 127 7.86 -12.74 -5.81
N LEU A 128 8.65 -11.75 -5.40
CA LEU A 128 9.15 -10.68 -6.29
C LEU A 128 10.10 -11.23 -7.36
N ARG A 129 10.94 -12.23 -7.05
CA ARG A 129 11.77 -12.90 -8.05
C ARG A 129 10.94 -13.70 -9.06
N ALA A 130 9.98 -14.46 -8.57
CA ALA A 130 9.06 -15.21 -9.43
C ALA A 130 8.27 -14.26 -10.34
N ALA A 131 7.72 -13.19 -9.76
CA ALA A 131 6.97 -12.19 -10.50
C ALA A 131 7.81 -11.45 -11.54
N HIS A 132 9.07 -11.16 -11.23
CA HIS A 132 10.01 -10.62 -12.22
C HIS A 132 10.20 -11.58 -13.40
N ALA A 133 10.39 -12.88 -13.13
CA ALA A 133 10.56 -13.88 -14.20
C ALA A 133 9.30 -14.01 -15.08
N VAL A 134 8.12 -14.03 -14.46
CA VAL A 134 6.81 -14.04 -15.18
C VAL A 134 6.64 -12.78 -16.03
N ALA A 135 6.99 -11.61 -15.52
CA ALA A 135 6.85 -10.33 -16.22
C ALA A 135 7.71 -10.24 -17.50
N GLN A 136 8.74 -11.10 -17.68
CA GLN A 136 9.52 -11.15 -18.90
C GLN A 136 8.73 -11.76 -20.08
N GLU A 137 7.59 -12.41 -19.82
CA GLU A 137 6.66 -12.91 -20.84
C GLU A 137 5.67 -11.83 -21.35
N ASP A 138 5.97 -10.55 -21.10
CA ASP A 138 5.16 -9.38 -21.47
C ASP A 138 3.74 -9.35 -20.87
N VAL A 139 3.57 -9.96 -19.71
CA VAL A 139 2.30 -10.00 -18.96
C VAL A 139 2.34 -9.10 -17.73
N LEU A 140 1.17 -8.65 -17.28
CA LEU A 140 1.04 -7.96 -16.00
C LEU A 140 0.95 -8.99 -14.88
N VAL A 141 1.69 -8.79 -13.79
CA VAL A 141 1.72 -9.73 -12.66
C VAL A 141 1.20 -9.05 -11.41
N THR A 142 0.39 -9.77 -10.63
CA THR A 142 -0.06 -9.34 -9.31
C THR A 142 0.21 -10.41 -8.26
N LEU A 143 0.49 -9.98 -7.02
CA LEU A 143 0.61 -10.89 -5.90
C LEU A 143 -0.76 -11.04 -5.23
N GLY A 144 -1.23 -12.28 -5.12
CA GLY A 144 -2.51 -12.61 -4.50
C GLY A 144 -2.32 -13.15 -3.09
N ILE A 145 -3.11 -12.69 -2.13
CA ILE A 145 -3.07 -13.18 -0.74
C ILE A 145 -4.19 -14.19 -0.54
N THR A 146 -3.85 -15.37 -0.01
CA THR A 146 -4.84 -16.38 0.33
C THR A 146 -5.80 -15.86 1.40
N PRO A 147 -7.13 -15.80 1.13
CA PRO A 147 -8.10 -15.27 2.07
C PRO A 147 -8.22 -16.14 3.33
N SER A 148 -8.21 -15.51 4.50
CA SER A 148 -8.48 -16.17 5.79
C SER A 148 -9.91 -15.93 6.29
N TYR A 149 -10.61 -14.93 5.73
CA TYR A 149 -11.99 -14.58 6.08
C TYR A 149 -12.67 -13.81 4.91
N PRO A 150 -13.99 -13.65 4.91
CA PRO A 150 -14.71 -12.98 3.83
C PRO A 150 -14.62 -11.44 3.93
N ALA A 151 -13.44 -10.87 3.67
CA ALA A 151 -13.21 -9.44 3.71
C ALA A 151 -14.04 -8.71 2.64
N THR A 152 -14.72 -7.63 3.04
CA THR A 152 -15.47 -6.76 2.12
C THR A 152 -14.70 -5.49 1.75
N GLY A 153 -13.54 -5.26 2.39
CA GLY A 153 -12.67 -4.12 2.16
C GLY A 153 -11.63 -4.33 1.06
N TYR A 154 -11.43 -5.56 0.60
CA TYR A 154 -10.39 -5.93 -0.37
C TYR A 154 -10.97 -6.28 -1.74
N GLY A 155 -10.13 -6.16 -2.76
CA GLY A 155 -10.37 -6.74 -4.07
C GLY A 155 -10.12 -8.25 -4.06
N TYR A 156 -10.85 -8.99 -4.88
CA TYR A 156 -10.70 -10.43 -5.07
C TYR A 156 -10.29 -10.72 -6.52
N ILE A 157 -9.35 -11.65 -6.67
CA ILE A 157 -8.83 -12.11 -7.94
C ILE A 157 -9.21 -13.59 -8.09
N GLN A 158 -9.98 -13.92 -9.12
CA GLN A 158 -10.29 -15.30 -9.47
C GLN A 158 -9.15 -15.89 -10.29
N LYS A 159 -8.54 -16.97 -9.77
CA LYS A 159 -7.52 -17.74 -10.49
C LYS A 159 -8.14 -18.45 -11.70
N GLY A 160 -7.41 -18.45 -12.80
CA GLY A 160 -7.71 -19.18 -14.00
C GLY A 160 -6.89 -20.47 -14.14
N GLU A 161 -6.51 -20.80 -15.36
CA GLU A 161 -5.65 -21.94 -15.66
C GLU A 161 -4.22 -21.72 -15.13
N PRO A 162 -3.49 -22.79 -14.82
CA PRO A 162 -2.07 -22.69 -14.49
C PRO A 162 -1.28 -22.04 -15.63
N PHE A 163 -0.52 -20.99 -15.32
CA PHE A 163 0.35 -20.31 -16.27
C PHE A 163 1.75 -20.93 -16.30
N GLY A 164 2.30 -21.32 -15.16
CA GLY A 164 3.60 -21.97 -15.04
C GLY A 164 4.12 -22.05 -13.62
N ASP A 165 5.33 -22.58 -13.46
CA ASP A 165 6.07 -22.62 -12.21
C ASP A 165 7.31 -21.73 -12.32
N TYR A 166 7.45 -20.75 -11.42
CA TYR A 166 8.55 -19.80 -11.38
C TYR A 166 9.11 -19.70 -9.97
N GLU A 167 10.41 -19.89 -9.80
CA GLU A 167 11.07 -19.89 -8.49
C GLU A 167 10.44 -20.89 -7.47
N GLY A 168 9.83 -21.99 -7.99
CA GLY A 168 9.12 -22.98 -7.18
C GLY A 168 7.74 -22.53 -6.71
N LEU A 169 7.15 -21.53 -7.35
CA LEU A 169 5.80 -21.01 -7.07
C LEU A 169 4.91 -21.22 -8.30
N GLU A 170 3.74 -21.83 -8.08
CA GLU A 170 2.70 -21.95 -9.11
C GLU A 170 2.10 -20.57 -9.41
N THR A 171 1.90 -20.29 -10.69
CA THR A 171 1.30 -19.05 -11.16
C THR A 171 0.07 -19.35 -12.01
N PHE A 172 -0.90 -18.45 -12.01
CA PHE A 172 -2.20 -18.67 -12.67
C PHE A 172 -2.60 -17.46 -13.51
N ASP A 173 -3.25 -17.71 -14.64
CA ASP A 173 -3.99 -16.67 -15.33
C ASP A 173 -5.04 -16.05 -14.41
N VAL A 174 -5.41 -14.82 -14.66
CA VAL A 174 -6.50 -14.14 -13.95
C VAL A 174 -7.77 -14.18 -14.78
N ASN A 175 -8.79 -14.88 -14.29
CA ASN A 175 -10.09 -14.91 -14.93
C ASN A 175 -10.90 -13.63 -14.67
N ARG A 176 -10.79 -13.08 -13.48
CA ARG A 176 -11.59 -11.93 -13.09
C ARG A 176 -11.04 -11.20 -11.87
N PHE A 177 -11.14 -9.88 -11.89
CA PHE A 177 -11.05 -9.00 -10.72
C PHE A 177 -12.45 -8.65 -10.20
N LYS A 178 -12.60 -8.58 -8.88
CA LYS A 178 -13.81 -8.08 -8.22
C LYS A 178 -13.45 -7.22 -7.02
N GLU A 179 -13.55 -5.93 -7.19
CA GLU A 179 -13.25 -4.97 -6.12
C GLU A 179 -14.41 -4.88 -5.12
N LYS A 180 -14.08 -4.98 -3.85
CA LYS A 180 -14.97 -4.80 -2.68
C LYS A 180 -16.34 -5.48 -2.83
N PRO A 181 -16.40 -6.82 -2.84
CA PRO A 181 -17.66 -7.56 -2.98
C PRO A 181 -18.56 -7.34 -1.74
N ARG A 182 -19.84 -7.62 -1.90
CA ARG A 182 -20.75 -7.73 -0.74
C ARG A 182 -20.41 -8.98 0.08
N GLU A 183 -20.72 -8.97 1.38
CA GLU A 183 -20.37 -10.05 2.31
C GLU A 183 -20.77 -11.45 1.81
N ALA A 184 -21.98 -11.62 1.32
CA ALA A 184 -22.44 -12.90 0.78
C ALA A 184 -21.62 -13.37 -0.44
N GLN A 185 -21.11 -12.44 -1.26
CA GLN A 185 -20.22 -12.77 -2.37
C GLN A 185 -18.82 -13.13 -1.86
N ALA A 186 -18.31 -12.38 -0.90
CA ALA A 186 -17.00 -12.65 -0.29
C ALA A 186 -16.98 -14.04 0.39
N GLN A 187 -18.06 -14.43 1.09
CA GLN A 187 -18.20 -15.77 1.68
C GLN A 187 -18.10 -16.88 0.64
N VAL A 188 -18.77 -16.72 -0.50
CA VAL A 188 -18.71 -17.70 -1.61
C VAL A 188 -17.28 -17.76 -2.19
N MET A 189 -16.64 -16.60 -2.42
CA MET A 189 -15.29 -16.51 -2.99
C MET A 189 -14.21 -17.13 -2.10
N VAL A 190 -14.37 -17.03 -0.77
CA VAL A 190 -13.46 -17.69 0.18
C VAL A 190 -13.70 -19.19 0.20
N ALA A 191 -14.97 -19.61 0.18
CA ALA A 191 -15.33 -21.02 0.28
C ALA A 191 -14.94 -21.86 -0.95
N ASP A 192 -14.88 -21.26 -2.15
CA ASP A 192 -14.54 -21.99 -3.38
C ASP A 192 -13.03 -22.24 -3.54
N GLY A 193 -12.18 -21.53 -2.78
CA GLY A 193 -10.73 -21.67 -2.83
C GLY A 193 -10.08 -21.23 -4.15
N GLN A 194 -10.86 -20.66 -5.07
CA GLN A 194 -10.37 -20.19 -6.36
C GLN A 194 -10.02 -18.70 -6.35
N HIS A 195 -10.29 -18.00 -5.26
CA HIS A 195 -10.06 -16.58 -5.15
C HIS A 195 -8.92 -16.27 -4.18
N VAL A 196 -8.16 -15.22 -4.51
CA VAL A 196 -7.16 -14.60 -3.63
C VAL A 196 -7.48 -13.12 -3.48
N TRP A 197 -7.05 -12.48 -2.39
CA TRP A 197 -7.15 -11.02 -2.26
C TRP A 197 -6.12 -10.33 -3.14
N ASN A 198 -6.51 -9.23 -3.74
CA ASN A 198 -5.59 -8.32 -4.40
C ASN A 198 -4.75 -7.59 -3.34
N SER A 199 -3.44 -7.83 -3.35
CA SER A 199 -2.51 -7.18 -2.42
C SER A 199 -2.21 -5.71 -2.77
N GLY A 200 -2.55 -5.27 -3.98
CA GLY A 200 -2.11 -3.98 -4.51
C GLY A 200 -0.62 -3.93 -4.86
N MET A 201 0.05 -5.07 -4.91
CA MET A 201 1.43 -5.20 -5.36
C MET A 201 1.46 -5.76 -6.77
N PHE A 202 2.13 -5.06 -7.69
CA PHE A 202 2.14 -5.39 -9.11
C PHE A 202 3.57 -5.40 -9.64
N ILE A 203 3.85 -6.31 -10.57
CA ILE A 203 5.15 -6.43 -11.21
C ILE A 203 4.94 -6.53 -12.72
N TRP A 204 5.64 -5.70 -13.48
CA TRP A 204 5.55 -5.67 -14.93
C TRP A 204 6.73 -4.95 -15.56
N ARG A 205 6.93 -5.17 -16.85
CA ARG A 205 7.81 -4.32 -17.67
C ARG A 205 7.14 -2.97 -17.88
N VAL A 206 7.95 -1.92 -17.93
CA VAL A 206 7.45 -0.55 -18.12
C VAL A 206 6.69 -0.41 -19.43
N ASP A 207 7.19 -1.01 -20.52
CA ASP A 207 6.53 -0.97 -21.83
C ASP A 207 5.19 -1.72 -21.84
N ALA A 208 5.09 -2.87 -21.15
CA ALA A 208 3.85 -3.64 -21.07
C ALA A 208 2.72 -2.86 -20.40
N VAL A 209 2.96 -2.26 -19.23
CA VAL A 209 1.92 -1.46 -18.54
C VAL A 209 1.63 -0.15 -19.27
N MET A 210 2.63 0.49 -19.91
CA MET A 210 2.39 1.69 -20.73
C MET A 210 1.52 1.38 -21.94
N GLY A 211 1.69 0.21 -22.57
CA GLY A 211 0.79 -0.25 -23.65
C GLY A 211 -0.66 -0.45 -23.17
N GLU A 212 -0.86 -0.95 -21.96
CA GLU A 212 -2.19 -1.06 -21.36
C GLU A 212 -2.77 0.33 -21.00
N ILE A 213 -1.96 1.28 -20.52
CA ILE A 213 -2.38 2.66 -20.28
C ILE A 213 -2.80 3.32 -21.59
N GLU A 214 -2.01 3.18 -22.67
CA GLU A 214 -2.37 3.69 -24.00
C GLU A 214 -3.73 3.14 -24.49
N ARG A 215 -3.93 1.84 -24.33
CA ARG A 215 -5.14 1.14 -24.79
C ARG A 215 -6.39 1.51 -23.99
N GLN A 216 -6.28 1.58 -22.66
CA GLN A 216 -7.42 1.68 -21.75
C GLN A 216 -7.67 3.10 -21.24
N MET A 217 -6.61 3.91 -21.12
CA MET A 217 -6.64 5.27 -20.59
C MET A 217 -5.89 6.25 -21.51
N PRO A 218 -6.31 6.38 -22.80
CA PRO A 218 -5.56 7.18 -23.79
C PRO A 218 -5.37 8.64 -23.38
N ASP A 219 -6.34 9.21 -22.66
CA ASP A 219 -6.23 10.58 -22.14
C ASP A 219 -5.13 10.72 -21.06
N LEU A 220 -4.94 9.70 -20.22
CA LEU A 220 -3.82 9.65 -19.29
C LEU A 220 -2.50 9.46 -20.06
N TYR A 221 -2.47 8.55 -21.04
CA TYR A 221 -1.28 8.29 -21.87
C TYR A 221 -0.78 9.55 -22.56
N ASP A 222 -1.66 10.30 -23.22
CA ASP A 222 -1.33 11.55 -23.89
C ASP A 222 -0.71 12.60 -22.93
N LYS A 223 -1.16 12.63 -21.69
CA LYS A 223 -0.61 13.53 -20.67
C LYS A 223 0.77 13.05 -20.19
N LEU A 224 0.93 11.73 -20.01
CA LEU A 224 2.20 11.13 -19.63
C LEU A 224 3.27 11.32 -20.72
N GLU A 225 2.92 11.19 -22.00
CA GLU A 225 3.85 11.45 -23.10
C GLU A 225 4.31 12.93 -23.11
N LYS A 226 3.40 13.89 -22.88
CA LYS A 226 3.80 15.31 -22.75
C LYS A 226 4.76 15.56 -21.59
N ILE A 227 4.55 14.85 -20.46
CA ILE A 227 5.44 14.91 -19.30
C ILE A 227 6.77 14.24 -19.63
N SER A 228 6.74 13.12 -20.37
CA SER A 228 7.92 12.38 -20.82
C SER A 228 8.80 13.23 -21.75
N ASP A 229 8.20 13.93 -22.71
CA ASP A 229 8.92 14.81 -23.63
C ASP A 229 9.72 15.90 -22.90
N ALA A 230 9.18 16.39 -21.78
CA ALA A 230 9.84 17.44 -20.96
C ALA A 230 10.72 16.86 -19.82
N TRP A 231 10.80 15.52 -19.66
CA TRP A 231 11.35 14.89 -18.46
C TRP A 231 12.79 15.26 -18.14
N LEU A 232 13.63 15.41 -19.16
CA LEU A 232 15.05 15.78 -19.04
C LEU A 232 15.30 17.28 -19.26
N ASP A 233 14.27 18.07 -19.55
CA ASP A 233 14.39 19.48 -19.86
C ASP A 233 14.18 20.37 -18.62
N GLU A 234 14.64 21.61 -18.68
CA GLU A 234 14.40 22.63 -17.65
C GLU A 234 12.90 22.92 -17.45
N THR A 235 12.07 22.61 -18.45
CA THR A 235 10.60 22.79 -18.44
C THR A 235 9.85 21.67 -17.71
N LYS A 236 10.51 20.63 -17.20
CA LYS A 236 9.90 19.50 -16.51
C LYS A 236 8.90 19.91 -15.42
N MET A 237 9.33 20.79 -14.52
CA MET A 237 8.50 21.19 -13.38
C MET A 237 7.29 22.00 -13.82
N ASP A 238 7.45 22.90 -14.80
CA ASP A 238 6.35 23.68 -15.36
C ASP A 238 5.37 22.78 -16.11
N THR A 239 5.87 21.81 -16.86
CA THR A 239 5.03 20.83 -17.58
C THR A 239 4.23 19.99 -16.61
N LEU A 240 4.86 19.45 -15.56
CA LEU A 240 4.18 18.72 -14.50
C LEU A 240 3.09 19.58 -13.83
N ALA A 241 3.42 20.81 -13.44
CA ALA A 241 2.47 21.71 -12.78
C ALA A 241 1.25 22.04 -13.64
N ASN A 242 1.42 22.12 -14.96
CA ASN A 242 0.34 22.45 -15.90
C ASN A 242 -0.46 21.22 -16.36
N VAL A 243 0.19 20.10 -16.61
CA VAL A 243 -0.45 18.90 -17.18
C VAL A 243 -1.08 18.01 -16.11
N TRP A 244 -0.39 17.82 -14.97
CA TRP A 244 -0.83 16.92 -13.92
C TRP A 244 -2.23 17.21 -13.37
N PRO A 245 -2.63 18.48 -13.09
CA PRO A 245 -3.98 18.78 -12.62
C PRO A 245 -5.10 18.39 -13.59
N MET A 246 -4.79 18.20 -14.87
CA MET A 246 -5.76 17.79 -15.89
C MET A 246 -6.03 16.28 -15.92
N ILE A 247 -5.27 15.48 -15.16
CA ILE A 247 -5.47 14.02 -15.09
C ILE A 247 -6.70 13.72 -14.26
N ASP A 248 -7.62 12.92 -14.80
CA ASP A 248 -8.76 12.42 -14.07
C ASP A 248 -8.32 11.33 -13.08
N PRO A 249 -8.69 11.45 -11.78
CA PRO A 249 -8.27 10.49 -10.76
C PRO A 249 -8.83 9.10 -11.03
N GLN A 250 -7.96 8.10 -11.14
CA GLN A 250 -8.33 6.69 -11.29
C GLN A 250 -7.34 5.78 -10.57
N THR A 251 -7.83 4.65 -10.04
CA THR A 251 -6.94 3.61 -9.51
C THR A 251 -6.43 2.70 -10.62
N ILE A 252 -5.26 2.11 -10.44
CA ILE A 252 -4.67 1.16 -11.38
C ILE A 252 -5.55 -0.09 -11.52
N ASP A 253 -6.22 -0.49 -10.44
CA ASP A 253 -7.11 -1.64 -10.41
C ASP A 253 -8.26 -1.49 -11.41
N TYR A 254 -9.03 -0.40 -11.29
CA TYR A 254 -10.17 -0.12 -12.18
C TYR A 254 -9.74 0.37 -13.56
N GLY A 255 -8.68 1.16 -13.63
CA GLY A 255 -8.24 1.77 -14.88
C GLY A 255 -7.55 0.80 -15.82
N ILE A 256 -6.88 -0.22 -15.27
CA ILE A 256 -6.03 -1.13 -16.03
C ILE A 256 -6.31 -2.59 -15.68
N MET A 257 -6.16 -3.01 -14.42
CA MET A 257 -6.07 -4.43 -14.05
C MET A 257 -7.35 -5.22 -14.33
N GLU A 258 -8.53 -4.61 -14.17
CA GLU A 258 -9.82 -5.29 -14.41
C GLU A 258 -10.05 -5.66 -15.90
N GLN A 259 -9.40 -4.97 -16.83
CA GLN A 259 -9.60 -5.15 -18.27
C GLN A 259 -8.29 -5.31 -19.05
N ALA A 260 -7.18 -5.57 -18.38
CA ALA A 260 -5.91 -5.88 -19.02
C ALA A 260 -6.01 -7.17 -19.83
N GLN A 261 -5.29 -7.23 -20.96
CA GLN A 261 -5.37 -8.35 -21.90
C GLN A 261 -4.86 -9.66 -21.30
N GLN A 262 -3.79 -9.57 -20.53
CA GLN A 262 -3.21 -10.73 -19.86
C GLN A 262 -2.66 -10.35 -18.50
N VAL A 263 -3.19 -10.97 -17.47
CA VAL A 263 -2.77 -10.80 -16.09
C VAL A 263 -2.48 -12.18 -15.49
N VAL A 264 -1.36 -12.29 -14.80
CA VAL A 264 -0.97 -13.49 -14.06
C VAL A 264 -0.99 -13.16 -12.56
N VAL A 265 -1.54 -14.05 -11.75
CA VAL A 265 -1.49 -13.94 -10.29
C VAL A 265 -0.55 -15.00 -9.71
N ILE A 266 0.26 -14.59 -8.73
CA ILE A 266 1.06 -15.49 -7.90
C ILE A 266 0.41 -15.54 -6.52
N PRO A 267 -0.28 -16.64 -6.16
CA PRO A 267 -0.88 -16.80 -4.85
C PRO A 267 0.19 -16.91 -3.77
N SER A 268 -0.04 -16.26 -2.65
CA SER A 268 0.82 -16.33 -1.48
C SER A 268 0.05 -16.87 -0.28
N VAL A 269 0.65 -17.86 0.37
CA VAL A 269 0.25 -18.38 1.67
C VAL A 269 1.27 -17.91 2.69
N ASP A 270 0.85 -17.61 3.91
CA ASP A 270 1.73 -17.26 5.04
C ASP A 270 2.68 -16.05 4.82
N LEU A 271 2.28 -15.10 3.97
CA LEU A 271 3.01 -13.84 3.83
C LEU A 271 2.90 -12.95 5.08
N GLY A 272 1.86 -13.16 5.88
CA GLY A 272 1.56 -12.28 7.02
C GLY A 272 1.23 -10.86 6.58
N TRP A 273 0.52 -10.75 5.44
CA TRP A 273 0.14 -9.47 4.86
C TRP A 273 -1.09 -8.85 5.53
N ASN A 274 -1.04 -7.55 5.76
CA ASN A 274 -2.16 -6.73 6.19
C ASN A 274 -2.02 -5.31 5.60
N ASP A 275 -3.10 -4.75 5.09
CA ASP A 275 -3.12 -3.41 4.52
C ASP A 275 -3.10 -2.29 5.57
N VAL A 276 -3.20 -2.64 6.86
CA VAL A 276 -3.32 -1.67 7.99
C VAL A 276 -4.40 -0.63 7.69
N GLY A 277 -5.52 -1.09 7.16
CA GLY A 277 -6.59 -0.23 6.67
C GLY A 277 -7.40 0.46 7.78
N SER A 278 -7.37 -0.06 8.98
CA SER A 278 -8.07 0.46 10.17
C SER A 278 -7.45 -0.08 11.45
N TRP A 279 -7.84 0.49 12.59
CA TRP A 279 -7.43 -0.04 13.90
C TRP A 279 -7.84 -1.49 14.11
N GLU A 280 -9.00 -1.90 13.59
CA GLU A 280 -9.49 -3.28 13.70
C GLU A 280 -8.58 -4.28 12.99
N SER A 281 -8.05 -3.93 11.81
CA SER A 281 -7.21 -4.84 11.03
C SER A 281 -5.89 -5.19 11.73
N LEU A 282 -5.46 -4.43 12.72
CA LEU A 282 -4.26 -4.73 13.52
C LEU A 282 -4.43 -5.97 14.41
N PHE A 283 -5.66 -6.30 14.83
CA PHE A 283 -5.93 -7.54 15.58
C PHE A 283 -5.67 -8.81 14.76
N GLU A 284 -5.61 -8.71 13.45
CA GLU A 284 -5.29 -9.81 12.55
C GLU A 284 -3.79 -9.98 12.33
N SER A 285 -3.02 -8.90 12.60
CA SER A 285 -1.61 -8.81 12.24
C SER A 285 -0.67 -8.80 13.43
N ILE A 286 -1.18 -8.47 14.61
CA ILE A 286 -0.37 -8.34 15.83
C ILE A 286 -0.90 -9.31 16.86
N ASP A 287 -0.02 -10.14 17.41
CA ASP A 287 -0.38 -11.11 18.43
C ASP A 287 -0.69 -10.37 19.74
N GLY A 288 -1.85 -10.65 20.31
CA GLY A 288 -2.25 -10.15 21.62
C GLY A 288 -1.63 -10.96 22.78
N ASP A 289 -1.80 -10.44 23.99
CA ASP A 289 -1.52 -11.19 25.24
C ASP A 289 -2.51 -12.36 25.40
N ALA A 290 -2.44 -13.08 26.52
CA ALA A 290 -3.31 -14.23 26.82
C ALA A 290 -4.82 -13.86 26.88
N ALA A 291 -5.17 -12.59 27.11
CA ALA A 291 -6.52 -12.05 27.08
C ALA A 291 -6.89 -11.42 25.70
N GLY A 292 -5.99 -11.52 24.71
CA GLY A 292 -6.19 -10.95 23.39
C GLY A 292 -6.00 -9.43 23.32
N ASN A 293 -5.40 -8.82 24.35
CA ASN A 293 -5.09 -7.39 24.31
C ASN A 293 -3.83 -7.13 23.51
N ILE A 294 -3.81 -6.01 22.77
CA ILE A 294 -2.67 -5.55 21.98
C ILE A 294 -2.21 -4.21 22.53
N VAL A 295 -0.97 -4.12 22.99
CA VAL A 295 -0.33 -2.88 23.36
C VAL A 295 0.65 -2.49 22.25
N LEU A 296 0.32 -1.46 21.48
CA LEU A 296 1.18 -0.98 20.40
C LEU A 296 2.32 -0.11 20.94
N ARG A 297 2.02 0.72 21.93
CA ARG A 297 2.95 1.64 22.55
C ARG A 297 2.46 2.04 23.95
N GLY A 298 3.38 2.34 24.85
CA GLY A 298 3.10 2.71 26.23
C GLY A 298 3.18 1.53 27.20
N ASP A 299 2.90 1.79 28.48
CA ASP A 299 2.87 0.80 29.56
C ASP A 299 1.52 0.93 30.33
N PRO A 300 0.41 0.44 29.74
CA PRO A 300 -0.90 0.55 30.35
C PRO A 300 -1.05 -0.39 31.56
N ILE A 301 -1.87 0.02 32.52
CA ILE A 301 -2.32 -0.86 33.60
C ILE A 301 -3.70 -1.42 33.25
N THR A 302 -3.82 -2.75 33.17
CA THR A 302 -5.04 -3.43 32.75
C THR A 302 -5.58 -4.36 33.84
N PHE A 303 -6.86 -4.20 34.22
CA PHE A 303 -7.60 -5.11 35.11
C PHE A 303 -8.85 -5.58 34.39
N ASP A 304 -9.07 -6.90 34.37
CA ASP A 304 -10.24 -7.51 33.71
C ASP A 304 -10.52 -6.92 32.31
N THR A 305 -9.45 -6.76 31.52
CA THR A 305 -9.46 -6.17 30.17
C THR A 305 -9.22 -7.26 29.14
N GLN A 306 -10.07 -7.35 28.09
CA GLN A 306 -10.00 -8.38 27.07
C GLN A 306 -10.18 -7.78 25.67
N GLY A 307 -9.49 -8.35 24.65
CA GLY A 307 -9.65 -8.03 23.24
C GLY A 307 -9.45 -6.55 22.90
N THR A 308 -8.71 -5.82 23.74
CA THR A 308 -8.58 -4.35 23.66
C THR A 308 -7.23 -3.95 23.07
N LEU A 309 -7.26 -3.04 22.09
CA LEU A 309 -6.06 -2.44 21.53
C LEU A 309 -5.77 -1.11 22.23
N ILE A 310 -4.55 -0.96 22.73
CA ILE A 310 -4.10 0.22 23.46
C ILE A 310 -2.85 0.78 22.78
N CYS A 311 -2.87 2.06 22.49
CA CYS A 311 -1.71 2.82 22.04
C CYS A 311 -1.67 4.15 22.75
N GLY A 312 -0.63 4.42 23.53
CA GLY A 312 -0.45 5.65 24.25
C GLY A 312 0.99 6.13 24.23
N ASP A 313 1.18 7.42 24.48
CA ASP A 313 2.49 7.96 24.77
C ASP A 313 2.71 7.94 26.29
N SER A 314 3.54 7.01 26.76
CA SER A 314 3.82 6.85 28.19
C SER A 314 4.48 8.06 28.85
N SER A 315 4.93 9.04 28.06
CA SER A 315 5.55 10.26 28.59
C SER A 315 4.53 11.27 29.11
N GLU A 316 3.26 11.20 28.64
CA GLU A 316 2.24 12.19 28.97
C GLU A 316 1.09 11.64 29.79
N HIS A 317 0.57 10.44 29.44
CA HIS A 317 -0.60 9.88 30.10
C HIS A 317 -0.40 8.41 30.49
N LEU A 318 -0.80 8.08 31.72
CA LEU A 318 -0.98 6.70 32.14
C LEU A 318 -2.39 6.23 31.70
N ILE A 319 -2.44 5.20 30.87
CA ILE A 319 -3.71 4.55 30.49
C ILE A 319 -4.00 3.43 31.50
N VAL A 320 -5.15 3.47 32.12
CA VAL A 320 -5.66 2.42 33.00
C VAL A 320 -7.01 1.93 32.48
N THR A 321 -7.18 0.63 32.34
CA THR A 321 -8.44 0.01 31.92
C THR A 321 -8.92 -1.00 32.98
N ILE A 322 -10.22 -0.99 33.30
CA ILE A 322 -10.82 -1.87 34.29
C ILE A 322 -12.17 -2.37 33.78
N GLY A 323 -12.30 -3.70 33.63
CA GLY A 323 -13.55 -4.35 33.24
C GLY A 323 -14.06 -3.95 31.88
N VAL A 324 -13.19 -3.81 30.87
CA VAL A 324 -13.54 -3.43 29.50
C VAL A 324 -13.20 -4.52 28.50
N GLU A 325 -13.99 -4.61 27.43
CA GLU A 325 -13.85 -5.61 26.37
C GLU A 325 -13.97 -4.95 24.99
N ASP A 326 -13.24 -5.49 24.01
CA ASP A 326 -13.33 -5.15 22.58
C ASP A 326 -13.21 -3.64 22.29
N LEU A 327 -12.33 -2.92 23.00
CA LEU A 327 -12.11 -1.50 22.79
C LEU A 327 -10.84 -1.23 21.97
N ILE A 328 -10.84 -0.05 21.36
CA ILE A 328 -9.68 0.60 20.76
C ILE A 328 -9.46 1.91 21.51
N ILE A 329 -8.30 2.04 22.15
CA ILE A 329 -7.93 3.20 22.98
C ILE A 329 -6.61 3.75 22.45
N ILE A 330 -6.66 4.93 21.84
CA ILE A 330 -5.51 5.56 21.21
C ILE A 330 -5.33 6.96 21.79
N ASP A 331 -4.20 7.21 22.40
CA ASP A 331 -3.78 8.51 22.89
C ASP A 331 -2.64 9.04 21.99
N SER A 332 -2.84 10.20 21.39
CA SER A 332 -1.87 10.93 20.58
C SER A 332 -1.33 12.19 21.27
N GLY A 333 -1.56 12.34 22.58
CA GLY A 333 -1.19 13.51 23.38
C GLY A 333 -2.27 14.60 23.35
N ASP A 334 -2.64 15.09 22.18
CA ASP A 334 -3.65 16.15 21.98
C ASP A 334 -5.06 15.62 21.73
N ALA A 335 -5.21 14.33 21.42
CA ALA A 335 -6.49 13.69 21.19
C ALA A 335 -6.50 12.25 21.69
N ILE A 336 -7.61 11.85 22.30
CA ILE A 336 -7.86 10.48 22.75
C ILE A 336 -9.04 9.92 21.96
N LEU A 337 -8.82 8.79 21.30
CA LEU A 337 -9.87 7.98 20.68
C LEU A 337 -10.21 6.82 21.62
N VAL A 338 -11.49 6.67 21.94
CA VAL A 338 -12.04 5.45 22.55
C VAL A 338 -13.21 5.01 21.69
N CYS A 339 -13.14 3.83 21.14
CA CYS A 339 -14.25 3.28 20.38
C CYS A 339 -14.36 1.76 20.54
N ASP A 340 -15.56 1.22 20.34
CA ASP A 340 -15.78 -0.20 20.20
C ASP A 340 -15.11 -0.71 18.91
N ARG A 341 -14.45 -1.86 18.97
CA ARG A 341 -13.74 -2.50 17.86
C ARG A 341 -14.62 -2.62 16.61
N LYS A 342 -15.90 -2.98 16.76
CA LYS A 342 -16.86 -3.11 15.66
C LYS A 342 -17.17 -1.79 14.95
N HIS A 343 -16.82 -0.66 15.55
CA HIS A 343 -17.05 0.68 15.00
C HIS A 343 -15.79 1.36 14.48
N ALA A 344 -14.66 0.66 14.44
CA ALA A 344 -13.36 1.21 14.01
C ALA A 344 -13.40 1.91 12.64
N GLN A 345 -14.19 1.41 11.70
CA GLN A 345 -14.33 2.03 10.36
C GLN A 345 -14.95 3.45 10.42
N ARG A 346 -15.71 3.77 11.49
CA ARG A 346 -16.34 5.08 11.67
C ARG A 346 -15.37 6.18 12.13
N VAL A 347 -14.13 5.86 12.41
CA VAL A 347 -13.08 6.86 12.67
C VAL A 347 -12.98 7.86 11.51
N ARG A 348 -13.24 7.42 10.27
CA ARG A 348 -13.33 8.31 9.12
C ARG A 348 -14.42 9.39 9.26
N ASP A 349 -15.53 9.07 9.94
CA ASP A 349 -16.63 10.02 10.17
C ASP A 349 -16.16 11.17 11.08
N VAL A 350 -15.31 10.84 12.08
CA VAL A 350 -14.71 11.83 12.98
C VAL A 350 -13.84 12.81 12.20
N VAL A 351 -12.96 12.30 11.33
CA VAL A 351 -12.10 13.13 10.48
C VAL A 351 -12.93 14.04 9.57
N ASN A 352 -13.99 13.50 8.95
CA ASN A 352 -14.90 14.32 8.13
C ASN A 352 -15.64 15.37 8.93
N TYR A 353 -16.02 15.06 10.17
CA TYR A 353 -16.66 16.02 11.09
C TYR A 353 -15.70 17.14 11.46
N LEU A 354 -14.44 16.81 11.85
CA LEU A 354 -13.42 17.82 12.19
C LEU A 354 -13.15 18.77 11.02
N LYS A 355 -13.02 18.23 9.77
CA LYS A 355 -12.90 19.04 8.55
C LYS A 355 -14.06 20.02 8.38
N LYS A 356 -15.30 19.56 8.56
CA LYS A 356 -16.49 20.40 8.44
C LYS A 356 -16.57 21.50 9.52
N GLN A 357 -15.97 21.25 10.68
CA GLN A 357 -15.93 22.21 11.79
C GLN A 357 -14.71 23.15 11.73
N GLY A 358 -13.83 23.01 10.73
CA GLY A 358 -12.60 23.80 10.60
C GLY A 358 -11.58 23.54 11.73
N ARG A 359 -11.65 22.36 12.38
CA ARG A 359 -10.70 21.96 13.44
C ARG A 359 -9.48 21.29 12.84
N GLU A 360 -8.72 22.05 12.06
CA GLU A 360 -7.58 21.53 11.30
C GLU A 360 -6.40 21.12 12.19
N ASP A 361 -6.29 21.67 13.40
CA ASP A 361 -5.24 21.32 14.37
C ASP A 361 -5.24 19.83 14.76
N TYR A 362 -6.37 19.14 14.54
CA TYR A 362 -6.52 17.71 14.81
C TYR A 362 -6.44 16.82 13.54
N LEU A 363 -6.07 17.40 12.39
CA LEU A 363 -6.09 16.69 11.09
C LEU A 363 -4.67 16.48 10.46
#